data_6f264bb95d442629a69ccfdd1d9601b0
#
_entry.id   6f264bb95d442629a69ccfdd1d9601b0
#
_cell.length_a   1.000
_cell.length_b   1.000
_cell.length_c   1.000
_cell.angle_alpha   90.00
_cell.angle_beta   90.00
_cell.angle_gamma   90.00
#
_symmetry.space_group_name_H-M   'P 1'
#
loop_
_entity.id
_entity.type
_entity.pdbx_description
1 polymer ?
#
loop_
_entity_poly.entity_id
_entity_poly.type
_entity_poly.pdbx_seq_one_letter_code
_entity_poly.pdbx_strand_id
1 'polypeptide(L)'
;VIDMARRLGAMLPPDQMVVLTGACGGYPDALAAGFRSRGGHVVGFSPGSDLDDHIAGGSPVNNCDEMLFGFGGLIERQVALVRRASVVLALGGNVGTLSELCIAVKMRKPMVIVEGFPGIGPRFLGLLDQLDCYPPPRIRSVAAEDAASAVAVFAAAAAEEAG
;
A
#
# COMPACT_ATOMS: atom_id res chain seq x y z
N VAL A 1 -16.84 1.58 -4.46
CA VAL A 1 -15.34 1.60 -4.46
C VAL A 1 -14.77 1.35 -3.06
N ILE A 2 -15.29 2.00 -1.99
CA ILE A 2 -14.87 1.71 -0.60
C ILE A 2 -15.14 0.25 -0.23
N ASP A 3 -16.34 -0.28 -0.54
CA ASP A 3 -16.66 -1.68 -0.27
C ASP A 3 -15.80 -2.66 -1.10
N MET A 4 -15.37 -2.25 -2.29
CA MET A 4 -14.42 -3.03 -3.10
C MET A 4 -13.06 -3.13 -2.40
N ALA A 5 -12.54 -2.02 -1.85
CA ALA A 5 -11.32 -2.03 -1.06
C ALA A 5 -11.43 -2.94 0.17
N ARG A 6 -12.56 -2.88 0.88
CA ARG A 6 -12.81 -3.75 2.04
C ARG A 6 -12.85 -5.22 1.65
N ARG A 7 -13.58 -5.58 0.57
CA ARG A 7 -13.61 -6.96 0.07
C ARG A 7 -12.22 -7.44 -0.35
N LEU A 8 -11.46 -6.61 -1.04
CA LEU A 8 -10.08 -6.93 -1.39
C LEU A 8 -9.23 -7.24 -0.16
N GLY A 9 -9.33 -6.41 0.88
CA GLY A 9 -8.65 -6.68 2.16
C GLY A 9 -9.02 -8.04 2.74
N ALA A 10 -10.31 -8.40 2.71
CA ALA A 10 -10.78 -9.70 3.20
C ALA A 10 -10.35 -10.90 2.34
N MET A 11 -9.85 -10.68 1.12
CA MET A 11 -9.31 -11.72 0.23
C MET A 11 -7.81 -11.94 0.43
N LEU A 12 -7.09 -11.00 1.05
CA LEU A 12 -5.66 -11.16 1.34
C LEU A 12 -5.44 -12.26 2.39
N PRO A 13 -4.43 -13.14 2.23
CA PRO A 13 -4.18 -14.24 3.16
C PRO A 13 -3.56 -13.72 4.47
N PRO A 14 -4.30 -13.77 5.60
CA PRO A 14 -3.84 -13.17 6.87
C PRO A 14 -2.66 -13.90 7.51
N ASP A 15 -2.52 -15.21 7.23
CA ASP A 15 -1.46 -16.04 7.78
C ASP A 15 -0.10 -15.89 7.04
N GLN A 16 -0.09 -15.20 5.90
CA GLN A 16 1.07 -15.11 5.01
C GLN A 16 1.64 -13.69 4.92
N MET A 17 0.94 -12.68 5.43
CA MET A 17 1.37 -11.30 5.28
C MET A 17 0.89 -10.39 6.41
N VAL A 18 1.55 -9.25 6.51
CA VAL A 18 1.15 -8.11 7.32
C VAL A 18 0.84 -6.97 6.36
N VAL A 19 -0.27 -6.28 6.57
CA VAL A 19 -0.61 -5.09 5.79
C VAL A 19 0.01 -3.86 6.44
N LEU A 20 0.78 -3.11 5.66
CA LEU A 20 1.33 -1.81 6.05
C LEU A 20 0.52 -0.70 5.38
N THR A 21 0.09 0.30 6.15
CA THR A 21 -0.67 1.43 5.62
C THR A 21 -0.08 2.77 6.06
N GLY A 22 -0.45 3.83 5.36
CA GLY A 22 -0.13 5.20 5.78
C GLY A 22 -0.97 5.71 6.94
N ALA A 23 -1.78 4.87 7.56
CA ALA A 23 -2.68 5.21 8.66
C ALA A 23 -3.63 6.40 8.35
N CYS A 24 -4.03 6.56 7.11
CA CYS A 24 -4.94 7.61 6.65
C CYS A 24 -6.26 6.96 6.21
N GLY A 25 -7.34 7.74 6.21
CA GLY A 25 -8.65 7.29 5.75
C GLY A 25 -8.71 6.91 4.26
N GLY A 26 -9.88 6.51 3.80
CA GLY A 26 -10.13 6.15 2.40
C GLY A 26 -9.92 4.69 2.07
N TYR A 27 -9.37 4.39 0.89
CA TYR A 27 -9.22 3.01 0.43
C TYR A 27 -8.25 2.17 1.28
N PRO A 28 -7.10 2.69 1.74
CA PRO A 28 -6.20 1.94 2.61
C PRO A 28 -6.84 1.54 3.93
N ASP A 29 -7.62 2.44 4.54
CA ASP A 29 -8.35 2.15 5.77
C ASP A 29 -9.45 1.10 5.58
N ALA A 30 -10.21 1.19 4.48
CA ALA A 30 -11.22 0.20 4.14
C ALA A 30 -10.61 -1.18 3.87
N LEU A 31 -9.47 -1.25 3.18
CA LEU A 31 -8.72 -2.49 2.95
C LEU A 31 -8.23 -3.06 4.28
N ALA A 32 -7.65 -2.23 5.15
CA ALA A 32 -7.20 -2.62 6.49
C ALA A 32 -8.35 -3.22 7.31
N ALA A 33 -9.52 -2.58 7.31
CA ALA A 33 -10.72 -3.09 7.98
C ALA A 33 -11.13 -4.47 7.45
N GLY A 34 -11.10 -4.67 6.13
CA GLY A 34 -11.38 -5.97 5.50
C GLY A 34 -10.37 -7.04 5.89
N PHE A 35 -9.09 -6.73 5.88
CA PHE A 35 -8.02 -7.65 6.25
C PHE A 35 -8.09 -8.06 7.73
N ARG A 36 -8.29 -7.10 8.63
CA ARG A 36 -8.48 -7.37 10.07
C ARG A 36 -9.72 -8.22 10.35
N SER A 37 -10.79 -8.07 9.60
CA SER A 37 -12.00 -8.90 9.76
C SER A 37 -11.75 -10.40 9.52
N ARG A 38 -10.63 -10.74 8.88
CA ARG A 38 -10.16 -12.11 8.65
C ARG A 38 -9.02 -12.55 9.57
N GLY A 39 -8.73 -11.77 10.62
CA GLY A 39 -7.64 -12.03 11.56
C GLY A 39 -6.27 -11.53 11.10
N GLY A 40 -6.24 -10.71 10.05
CA GLY A 40 -4.98 -10.14 9.55
C GLY A 40 -4.44 -9.03 10.46
N HIS A 41 -3.12 -8.88 10.51
CA HIS A 41 -2.41 -7.88 11.29
C HIS A 41 -2.06 -6.65 10.44
N VAL A 42 -2.39 -5.45 10.92
CA VAL A 42 -2.21 -4.18 10.23
C VAL A 42 -1.29 -3.25 11.03
N VAL A 43 -0.25 -2.74 10.38
CA VAL A 43 0.67 -1.75 10.94
C VAL A 43 0.49 -0.41 10.22
N GLY A 44 0.13 0.62 10.98
CA GLY A 44 -0.04 1.99 10.51
C GLY A 44 1.24 2.81 10.64
N PHE A 45 1.63 3.48 9.58
CA PHE A 45 2.74 4.44 9.56
C PHE A 45 2.15 5.85 9.61
N SER A 46 2.13 6.47 10.78
CA SER A 46 1.57 7.81 10.94
C SER A 46 2.52 8.90 10.45
N PRO A 47 2.00 9.95 9.79
CA PRO A 47 2.78 11.16 9.55
C PRO A 47 2.94 12.01 10.82
N GLY A 48 2.12 11.79 11.87
CA GLY A 48 2.19 12.47 13.16
C GLY A 48 3.39 12.07 13.99
N SER A 49 3.76 12.92 14.93
CA SER A 49 4.86 12.68 15.87
C SER A 49 4.49 11.64 16.94
N ASP A 50 3.22 11.55 17.26
CA ASP A 50 2.62 10.68 18.26
C ASP A 50 1.13 10.44 17.99
N LEU A 51 0.43 9.75 18.89
CA LEU A 51 -0.98 9.41 18.73
C LEU A 51 -1.89 10.64 18.80
N ASP A 52 -1.58 11.60 19.67
CA ASP A 52 -2.40 12.81 19.86
C ASP A 52 -2.33 13.68 18.60
N ASP A 53 -1.15 13.85 18.02
CA ASP A 53 -0.92 14.58 16.77
C ASP A 53 -1.62 13.87 15.59
N HIS A 54 -1.57 12.53 15.55
CA HIS A 54 -2.27 11.72 14.55
C HIS A 54 -3.80 11.94 14.58
N ILE A 55 -4.38 11.89 15.79
CA ILE A 55 -5.82 12.11 16.01
C ILE A 55 -6.21 13.55 15.69
N ALA A 56 -5.40 14.52 16.12
CA ALA A 56 -5.61 15.94 15.82
C ALA A 56 -5.59 16.21 14.30
N GLY A 57 -4.80 15.46 13.54
CA GLY A 57 -4.79 15.46 12.08
C GLY A 57 -6.03 14.84 11.41
N GLY A 58 -6.99 14.33 12.20
CA GLY A 58 -8.25 13.73 11.72
C GLY A 58 -8.08 12.33 11.09
N SER A 59 -7.00 11.64 11.39
CA SER A 59 -6.71 10.31 10.84
C SER A 59 -7.32 9.20 11.70
N PRO A 60 -7.79 8.07 11.10
CA PRO A 60 -8.40 6.97 11.83
C PRO A 60 -7.36 6.13 12.57
N VAL A 61 -7.74 5.58 13.73
CA VAL A 61 -6.90 4.67 14.54
C VAL A 61 -7.46 3.24 14.60
N ASN A 62 -8.70 3.02 14.17
CA ASN A 62 -9.45 1.80 14.48
C ASN A 62 -9.04 0.58 13.67
N ASN A 63 -8.39 0.76 12.53
CA ASN A 63 -8.06 -0.31 11.58
C ASN A 63 -6.56 -0.67 11.54
N CYS A 64 -5.79 -0.21 12.54
CA CYS A 64 -4.41 -0.62 12.77
C CYS A 64 -4.30 -1.37 14.11
N ASP A 65 -3.53 -2.44 14.14
CA ASP A 65 -3.18 -3.17 15.36
C ASP A 65 -1.99 -2.53 16.06
N GLU A 66 -1.09 -1.98 15.25
CA GLU A 66 0.06 -1.20 15.70
C GLU A 66 0.14 0.13 14.94
N MET A 67 0.63 1.16 15.62
CA MET A 67 0.88 2.48 15.04
C MET A 67 2.33 2.86 15.26
N LEU A 68 3.02 3.25 14.19
CA LEU A 68 4.40 3.73 14.22
C LEU A 68 4.42 5.23 13.95
N PHE A 69 5.23 5.96 14.73
CA PHE A 69 5.34 7.42 14.74
C PHE A 69 6.80 7.86 14.57
N GLY A 70 7.02 9.18 14.50
CA GLY A 70 8.36 9.77 14.59
C GLY A 70 9.20 9.65 13.32
N PHE A 71 8.58 9.65 12.15
CA PHE A 71 9.29 9.57 10.88
C PHE A 71 9.92 10.91 10.42
N GLY A 72 9.59 12.02 11.07
CA GLY A 72 10.07 13.34 10.67
C GLY A 72 9.16 14.08 9.70
N GLY A 73 8.00 13.49 9.34
CA GLY A 73 6.99 14.10 8.49
C GLY A 73 6.43 13.17 7.44
N LEU A 74 5.62 13.74 6.54
CA LEU A 74 4.86 13.00 5.55
C LEU A 74 5.77 12.29 4.52
N ILE A 75 6.83 12.94 4.06
CA ILE A 75 7.71 12.40 3.02
C ILE A 75 8.54 11.25 3.59
N GLU A 76 9.15 11.45 4.74
CA GLU A 76 9.97 10.45 5.45
C GLU A 76 9.12 9.22 5.80
N ARG A 77 7.86 9.43 6.21
CA ARG A 77 6.89 8.36 6.46
C ARG A 77 6.62 7.54 5.19
N GLN A 78 6.41 8.18 4.02
CA GLN A 78 6.22 7.48 2.75
C GLN A 78 7.44 6.64 2.38
N VAL A 79 8.64 7.19 2.53
CA VAL A 79 9.90 6.46 2.30
C VAL A 79 10.02 5.26 3.24
N ALA A 80 9.72 5.44 4.54
CA ALA A 80 9.79 4.37 5.54
C ALA A 80 8.79 3.24 5.25
N LEU A 81 7.55 3.60 4.88
CA LEU A 81 6.48 2.67 4.52
C LEU A 81 6.88 1.81 3.30
N VAL A 82 7.24 2.45 2.19
CA VAL A 82 7.62 1.75 0.96
C VAL A 82 8.88 0.90 1.15
N ARG A 83 9.86 1.38 1.91
CA ARG A 83 11.09 0.64 2.20
C ARG A 83 10.80 -0.69 2.91
N ARG A 84 9.87 -0.70 3.86
CA ARG A 84 9.50 -1.90 4.63
C ARG A 84 8.58 -2.85 3.86
N ALA A 85 7.85 -2.37 2.88
CA ALA A 85 6.98 -3.22 2.07
C ALA A 85 7.80 -4.19 1.20
N SER A 86 7.38 -5.45 1.12
CA SER A 86 7.87 -6.42 0.13
C SER A 86 7.19 -6.20 -1.22
N VAL A 87 5.90 -5.82 -1.20
CA VAL A 87 5.08 -5.51 -2.38
C VAL A 87 4.27 -4.26 -2.10
N VAL A 88 4.14 -3.39 -3.08
CA VAL A 88 3.28 -2.19 -3.00
C VAL A 88 1.97 -2.46 -3.72
N LEU A 89 0.85 -2.33 -3.02
CA LEU A 89 -0.50 -2.45 -3.57
C LEU A 89 -1.14 -1.07 -3.69
N ALA A 90 -1.46 -0.65 -4.90
CA ALA A 90 -2.03 0.66 -5.17
C ALA A 90 -3.52 0.56 -5.53
N LEU A 91 -4.36 1.28 -4.78
CA LEU A 91 -5.79 1.42 -4.96
C LEU A 91 -6.12 2.86 -5.39
N GLY A 92 -6.07 3.16 -6.68
CA GLY A 92 -6.33 4.51 -7.18
C GLY A 92 -5.38 5.56 -6.60
N GLY A 93 -5.96 6.53 -5.86
CA GLY A 93 -5.18 7.50 -5.09
C GLY A 93 -4.86 8.81 -5.81
N ASN A 94 -4.15 9.69 -5.12
CA ASN A 94 -3.78 11.05 -5.55
C ASN A 94 -2.26 11.25 -5.53
N VAL A 95 -1.80 12.49 -5.30
CA VAL A 95 -0.38 12.87 -5.24
C VAL A 95 0.41 12.05 -4.20
N GLY A 96 -0.18 11.72 -3.05
CA GLY A 96 0.48 10.86 -2.05
C GLY A 96 0.77 9.47 -2.62
N THR A 97 -0.20 8.85 -3.26
CA THR A 97 -0.03 7.54 -3.93
C THR A 97 0.98 7.64 -5.08
N LEU A 98 0.96 8.72 -5.88
CA LEU A 98 1.97 8.94 -6.92
C LEU A 98 3.38 8.99 -6.34
N SER A 99 3.57 9.71 -5.23
CA SER A 99 4.85 9.78 -4.52
C SER A 99 5.32 8.40 -4.08
N GLU A 100 4.46 7.60 -3.45
CA GLU A 100 4.76 6.24 -3.01
C GLU A 100 5.10 5.31 -4.17
N LEU A 101 4.39 5.41 -5.30
CA LEU A 101 4.69 4.64 -6.51
C LEU A 101 6.05 5.02 -7.12
N CYS A 102 6.39 6.31 -7.17
CA CYS A 102 7.71 6.78 -7.63
C CYS A 102 8.83 6.27 -6.69
N ILE A 103 8.61 6.28 -5.37
CA ILE A 103 9.55 5.72 -4.40
C ILE A 103 9.70 4.21 -4.63
N ALA A 104 8.61 3.49 -4.88
CA ALA A 104 8.61 2.06 -5.16
C ALA A 104 9.43 1.73 -6.42
N VAL A 105 9.29 2.50 -7.50
CA VAL A 105 10.14 2.37 -8.71
C VAL A 105 11.61 2.54 -8.35
N LYS A 106 11.95 3.61 -7.62
CA LYS A 106 13.34 3.89 -7.19
C LYS A 106 13.93 2.80 -6.29
N MET A 107 13.10 2.18 -5.46
CA MET A 107 13.50 1.08 -4.58
C MET A 107 13.36 -0.31 -5.21
N ARG A 108 12.96 -0.38 -6.49
CA ARG A 108 12.73 -1.63 -7.23
C ARG A 108 11.72 -2.57 -6.57
N LYS A 109 10.75 -2.01 -5.83
CA LYS A 109 9.70 -2.80 -5.21
C LYS A 109 8.72 -3.32 -6.26
N PRO A 110 8.30 -4.58 -6.18
CA PRO A 110 7.18 -5.07 -6.98
C PRO A 110 5.91 -4.29 -6.65
N MET A 111 5.10 -4.00 -7.67
CA MET A 111 3.87 -3.23 -7.52
C MET A 111 2.68 -3.94 -8.15
N VAL A 112 1.55 -3.92 -7.47
CA VAL A 112 0.25 -4.33 -7.98
C VAL A 112 -0.65 -3.11 -8.02
N ILE A 113 -1.10 -2.74 -9.20
CA ILE A 113 -2.07 -1.67 -9.40
C ILE A 113 -3.43 -2.30 -9.62
N VAL A 114 -4.40 -1.96 -8.78
CA VAL A 114 -5.74 -2.53 -8.86
C VAL A 114 -6.63 -1.64 -9.71
N GLU A 115 -7.21 -2.22 -10.75
CA GLU A 115 -8.14 -1.55 -11.66
C GLU A 115 -9.48 -1.27 -10.98
N GLY A 116 -10.24 -0.33 -11.54
CA GLY A 116 -11.55 0.05 -11.02
C GLY A 116 -11.53 1.04 -9.85
N PHE A 117 -10.35 1.42 -9.36
CA PHE A 117 -10.18 2.51 -8.39
C PHE A 117 -9.82 3.81 -9.11
N PRO A 118 -10.56 4.91 -8.89
CA PRO A 118 -10.26 6.18 -9.53
C PRO A 118 -8.98 6.80 -8.96
N GLY A 119 -8.25 7.53 -9.79
CA GLY A 119 -7.05 8.27 -9.38
C GLY A 119 -5.82 8.00 -10.22
N ILE A 120 -4.65 8.07 -9.57
CA ILE A 120 -3.36 8.01 -10.26
C ILE A 120 -2.96 6.59 -10.67
N GLY A 121 -3.39 5.56 -9.94
CA GLY A 121 -2.97 4.18 -10.19
C GLY A 121 -3.06 3.77 -11.66
N PRO A 122 -4.26 3.81 -12.30
CA PRO A 122 -4.41 3.44 -13.71
C PRO A 122 -3.61 4.32 -14.68
N ARG A 123 -3.34 5.58 -14.31
CA ARG A 123 -2.57 6.54 -15.14
C ARG A 123 -1.07 6.38 -14.99
N PHE A 124 -0.62 5.77 -13.91
CA PHE A 124 0.80 5.62 -13.60
C PHE A 124 1.52 4.76 -14.62
N LEU A 125 0.89 3.70 -15.13
CA LEU A 125 1.47 2.86 -16.19
C LEU A 125 1.74 3.66 -17.46
N GLY A 126 0.75 4.44 -17.93
CA GLY A 126 0.93 5.31 -19.10
C GLY A 126 1.99 6.40 -18.89
N LEU A 127 2.20 6.85 -17.64
CA LEU A 127 3.30 7.75 -17.31
C LEU A 127 4.65 7.04 -17.40
N LEU A 128 4.77 5.82 -16.89
CA LEU A 128 6.01 5.05 -16.95
C LEU A 128 6.43 4.70 -18.37
N ASP A 129 5.47 4.44 -19.27
CA ASP A 129 5.74 4.19 -20.70
C ASP A 129 6.41 5.38 -21.41
N GLN A 130 6.23 6.60 -20.86
CA GLN A 130 6.84 7.83 -21.36
C GLN A 130 8.20 8.15 -20.70
N LEU A 131 8.56 7.38 -19.67
CA LEU A 131 9.80 7.54 -18.92
C LEU A 131 10.74 6.37 -19.22
N ASP A 132 11.98 6.68 -19.54
CA ASP A 132 13.02 5.67 -19.78
C ASP A 132 13.49 5.08 -18.43
N CYS A 133 12.69 4.15 -17.89
CA CYS A 133 12.97 3.48 -16.62
C CYS A 133 13.80 2.21 -16.86
N TYR A 134 15.09 2.25 -16.49
CA TYR A 134 15.93 1.06 -16.56
C TYR A 134 16.54 0.68 -15.20
N PRO A 135 16.48 -0.60 -14.79
CA PRO A 135 15.68 -1.68 -15.38
C PRO A 135 14.16 -1.40 -15.24
N PRO A 136 13.33 -1.99 -16.12
CA PRO A 136 11.89 -1.76 -16.04
C PRO A 136 11.34 -2.21 -14.69
N PRO A 137 10.37 -1.46 -14.10
CA PRO A 137 9.79 -1.83 -12.82
C PRO A 137 8.94 -3.11 -12.95
N ARG A 138 8.91 -3.93 -11.88
CA ARG A 138 8.04 -5.11 -11.78
C ARG A 138 6.63 -4.67 -11.39
N ILE A 139 5.75 -4.48 -12.37
CA ILE A 139 4.38 -3.99 -12.15
C ILE A 139 3.37 -4.95 -12.80
N ARG A 140 2.25 -5.19 -12.08
CA ARG A 140 1.05 -5.82 -12.63
C ARG A 140 -0.14 -4.89 -12.44
N SER A 141 -0.92 -4.68 -13.49
CA SER A 141 -2.26 -4.10 -13.39
C SER A 141 -3.26 -5.24 -13.45
N VAL A 142 -4.15 -5.31 -12.48
CA VAL A 142 -5.07 -6.45 -12.32
C VAL A 142 -6.45 -5.98 -11.85
N ALA A 143 -7.48 -6.75 -12.18
CA ALA A 143 -8.80 -6.59 -11.59
C ALA A 143 -8.76 -6.86 -10.07
N ALA A 144 -9.75 -6.34 -9.34
CA ALA A 144 -9.76 -6.44 -7.87
C ALA A 144 -9.80 -7.89 -7.36
N GLU A 145 -10.46 -8.78 -8.08
CA GLU A 145 -10.54 -10.21 -7.77
C GLU A 145 -9.20 -10.94 -7.88
N ASP A 146 -8.31 -10.47 -8.74
CA ASP A 146 -6.99 -11.07 -8.99
C ASP A 146 -5.88 -10.47 -8.12
N ALA A 147 -6.15 -9.36 -7.44
CA ALA A 147 -5.13 -8.59 -6.73
C ALA A 147 -4.48 -9.39 -5.58
N ALA A 148 -5.24 -10.17 -4.82
CA ALA A 148 -4.71 -10.99 -3.74
C ALA A 148 -3.71 -12.04 -4.28
N SER A 149 -4.04 -12.71 -5.40
CA SER A 149 -3.16 -13.65 -6.07
C SER A 149 -1.89 -12.98 -6.60
N ALA A 150 -2.02 -11.80 -7.23
CA ALA A 150 -0.88 -11.06 -7.75
C ALA A 150 0.09 -10.60 -6.63
N VAL A 151 -0.46 -10.17 -5.49
CA VAL A 151 0.35 -9.80 -4.30
C VAL A 151 1.09 -11.02 -3.76
N ALA A 152 0.41 -12.17 -3.62
CA ALA A 152 1.02 -13.39 -3.12
C ALA A 152 2.18 -13.87 -4.00
N VAL A 153 2.03 -13.83 -5.32
CA VAL A 153 3.10 -14.19 -6.28
C VAL A 153 4.33 -13.29 -6.11
N PHE A 154 4.14 -11.97 -5.99
CA PHE A 154 5.26 -11.05 -5.80
C PHE A 154 5.90 -11.17 -4.41
N ALA A 155 5.10 -11.44 -3.37
CA ALA A 155 5.61 -11.64 -2.01
C ALA A 155 6.47 -12.90 -1.91
N ALA A 156 6.06 -14.01 -2.54
CA ALA A 156 6.84 -15.24 -2.61
C ALA A 156 8.20 -15.02 -3.31
N ALA A 157 8.19 -14.37 -4.47
CA ALA A 157 9.42 -14.05 -5.21
C ALA A 157 10.36 -13.13 -4.40
N ALA A 158 9.82 -12.17 -3.67
CA ALA A 158 10.63 -11.29 -2.82
C ALA A 158 11.26 -12.02 -1.62
N ALA A 159 10.59 -13.04 -1.09
CA ALA A 159 11.14 -13.87 0.00
C ALA A 159 12.29 -14.76 -0.49
N GLU A 160 12.20 -15.31 -1.71
CA GLU A 160 13.27 -16.10 -2.34
C GLU A 160 14.53 -15.27 -2.63
N GLU A 161 14.37 -14.00 -3.02
CA GLU A 161 15.50 -13.08 -3.28
C GLU A 161 16.23 -12.62 -2.01
N ALA A 162 15.59 -12.73 -0.84
CA ALA A 162 16.14 -12.30 0.45
C ALA A 162 16.88 -13.39 1.25
N GLY A 163 16.72 -14.66 0.86
CA GLY A 163 17.36 -15.83 1.49
C GLY A 163 18.63 -16.22 0.81
#